data_61b64c3f393ebc0f35c2dac72ef1e264
#
_entry.id   61b64c3f393ebc0f35c2dac72ef1e264
#
_cell.length_a   1.000
_cell.length_b   1.000
_cell.length_c   1.000
_cell.angle_alpha   90.00
_cell.angle_beta   90.00
_cell.angle_gamma   90.00
#
_symmetry.space_group_name_H-M   'P 1'
#
loop_
_entity.id
_entity.type
_entity.pdbx_description
1 polymer ?
#
loop_
_entity_poly.entity_id
_entity_poly.type
_entity_poly.pdbx_seq_one_letter_code
_entity_poly.pdbx_strand_id
1 'polypeptide(L)'
;MNIHLGNGEGELLEMSSNKNVKMRILIYGIGRNTIDIVSKIRPENEIVGYSDSYLNISSFMGTPFIKYENLDNFDFDYAVITISEIRVIHEVYEALKNKIPERKIIPFYTYSHNEKYKLRMENAKSENIEGVIIGNSVSRDAFLTNYMDKKFVNLSSGGLDLFFAQKILNNCFREYKEELRFCRYVIIDLYNGFLFNYDASREKSFFEVVKAFGGGDIIEEHNFKKNKQYLGKDFYEMLWQEAAQKKDLQKKVADEIFLDLFGYEYKEMEEERIQYSRWECINTDEDNGISIKIHNKTIDENIELFKSLINDIYMFNNKIKIVLSLIPWYEFHEDNYGNALREYTRRINKCLGQLQLKQNLYCMDFRNDDINKERALYYNNQHLNTRGAMYLTYKVNKYLEEIEMDSK
;
A
#
# COMPACT_ATOMS: atom_id res chain seq x y z
N MET A 1 -65.80 11.67 -7.67
CA MET A 1 -64.65 12.42 -7.11
C MET A 1 -63.39 11.83 -7.72
N ASN A 2 -62.95 12.35 -8.87
CA ASN A 2 -61.85 11.81 -9.64
C ASN A 2 -60.58 12.49 -9.19
N ILE A 3 -59.62 11.71 -8.74
CA ILE A 3 -58.27 12.15 -8.41
C ILE A 3 -57.37 11.75 -9.59
N HIS A 4 -56.91 12.76 -10.33
CA HIS A 4 -55.86 12.63 -11.34
C HIS A 4 -54.50 12.29 -10.65
N LEU A 5 -53.94 11.17 -11.01
CA LEU A 5 -52.52 10.85 -10.75
C LEU A 5 -51.72 11.41 -11.93
N GLY A 6 -50.90 12.41 -11.63
CA GLY A 6 -49.94 12.96 -12.58
C GLY A 6 -48.77 11.99 -12.81
N ASN A 7 -48.58 11.66 -14.08
CA ASN A 7 -47.36 10.97 -14.55
C ASN A 7 -46.18 11.93 -14.47
N GLY A 8 -45.32 11.72 -13.50
CA GLY A 8 -43.98 12.28 -13.48
C GLY A 8 -43.04 11.33 -14.22
N GLU A 9 -42.87 11.50 -15.50
CA GLU A 9 -41.79 10.94 -16.27
C GLU A 9 -40.47 11.59 -15.77
N GLY A 10 -39.78 10.89 -14.90
CA GLY A 10 -38.38 11.20 -14.59
C GLY A 10 -37.54 10.87 -15.81
N GLU A 11 -37.09 11.87 -16.53
CA GLU A 11 -35.99 11.74 -17.47
C GLU A 11 -34.76 11.20 -16.72
N LEU A 12 -34.55 9.90 -16.87
CA LEU A 12 -33.24 9.28 -16.67
C LEU A 12 -32.33 9.89 -17.74
N LEU A 13 -31.55 10.89 -17.35
CA LEU A 13 -30.40 11.31 -18.12
C LEU A 13 -29.48 10.10 -18.20
N GLU A 14 -29.60 9.33 -19.29
CA GLU A 14 -28.55 8.47 -19.79
C GLU A 14 -27.33 9.36 -20.05
N MET A 15 -26.44 9.48 -19.09
CA MET A 15 -25.09 9.97 -19.33
C MET A 15 -24.36 8.90 -20.14
N SER A 16 -24.56 8.97 -21.46
CA SER A 16 -23.81 8.19 -22.43
C SER A 16 -22.33 8.53 -22.25
N SER A 17 -21.55 7.55 -21.77
CA SER A 17 -20.11 7.50 -21.84
C SER A 17 -19.69 7.40 -23.32
N ASN A 18 -19.75 8.50 -24.05
CA ASN A 18 -19.27 8.57 -25.41
C ASN A 18 -18.91 9.99 -25.76
N LYS A 19 -17.65 10.33 -25.51
CA LYS A 19 -16.91 11.27 -26.38
C LYS A 19 -15.44 11.06 -26.10
N ASN A 20 -14.69 10.58 -27.09
CA ASN A 20 -13.25 10.79 -27.23
C ASN A 20 -13.00 12.30 -27.37
N VAL A 21 -13.19 13.05 -26.31
CA VAL A 21 -12.82 14.46 -26.26
C VAL A 21 -11.36 14.49 -25.88
N LYS A 22 -10.52 14.86 -26.84
CA LYS A 22 -9.10 15.14 -26.63
C LYS A 22 -8.97 16.25 -25.60
N MET A 23 -8.40 15.96 -24.42
CA MET A 23 -8.17 16.95 -23.37
C MET A 23 -6.82 17.61 -23.54
N ARG A 24 -6.75 18.89 -23.24
CA ARG A 24 -5.55 19.71 -23.27
C ARG A 24 -4.99 19.83 -21.84
N ILE A 25 -3.81 19.27 -21.60
CA ILE A 25 -3.25 19.10 -20.27
C ILE A 25 -2.02 19.99 -20.08
N LEU A 26 -2.05 20.78 -19.02
CA LEU A 26 -0.87 21.47 -18.49
C LEU A 26 -0.23 20.57 -17.41
N ILE A 27 1.07 20.38 -17.48
CA ILE A 27 1.83 19.69 -16.43
C ILE A 27 2.48 20.71 -15.52
N TYR A 28 2.21 20.61 -14.21
CA TYR A 28 2.76 21.51 -13.21
C TYR A 28 3.72 20.79 -12.25
N GLY A 29 4.94 21.32 -12.12
CA GLY A 29 6.03 20.74 -11.34
C GLY A 29 6.89 19.80 -12.19
N ILE A 30 8.07 20.25 -12.58
CA ILE A 30 9.03 19.50 -13.39
C ILE A 30 10.08 18.89 -12.47
N GLY A 31 10.03 17.59 -12.29
CA GLY A 31 10.91 16.86 -11.39
C GLY A 31 11.10 15.40 -11.77
N ARG A 32 11.64 14.64 -10.83
CA ARG A 32 11.98 13.22 -10.98
C ARG A 32 10.82 12.37 -11.51
N ASN A 33 9.59 12.67 -11.10
CA ASN A 33 8.44 11.85 -11.41
C ASN A 33 7.65 12.32 -12.64
N THR A 34 7.98 13.46 -13.20
CA THR A 34 7.22 14.08 -14.29
C THR A 34 7.14 13.18 -15.52
N ILE A 35 8.27 12.59 -15.92
CA ILE A 35 8.31 11.72 -17.11
C ILE A 35 7.44 10.47 -16.90
N ASP A 36 7.50 9.87 -15.73
CA ASP A 36 6.70 8.70 -15.38
C ASP A 36 5.20 9.01 -15.44
N ILE A 37 4.77 10.15 -14.88
CA ILE A 37 3.35 10.56 -14.89
C ILE A 37 2.89 10.89 -16.31
N VAL A 38 3.71 11.61 -17.05
CA VAL A 38 3.42 11.97 -18.45
C VAL A 38 3.22 10.71 -19.32
N SER A 39 4.03 9.68 -19.12
CA SER A 39 3.89 8.42 -19.84
C SER A 39 2.58 7.66 -19.54
N LYS A 40 1.89 8.01 -18.46
CA LYS A 40 0.62 7.43 -18.03
C LYS A 40 -0.61 8.19 -18.50
N ILE A 41 -0.40 9.39 -19.06
CA ILE A 41 -1.49 10.15 -19.67
C ILE A 41 -1.97 9.42 -20.93
N ARG A 42 -3.28 9.31 -21.10
CA ARG A 42 -3.88 8.67 -22.28
C ARG A 42 -3.33 9.29 -23.56
N PRO A 43 -2.95 8.49 -24.57
CA PRO A 43 -2.29 8.98 -25.78
C PRO A 43 -3.19 9.91 -26.63
N GLU A 44 -4.52 9.85 -26.49
CA GLU A 44 -5.45 10.77 -27.14
C GLU A 44 -5.45 12.17 -26.54
N ASN A 45 -4.98 12.32 -25.29
CA ASN A 45 -4.87 13.63 -24.66
C ASN A 45 -3.61 14.37 -25.11
N GLU A 46 -3.62 15.69 -25.06
CA GLU A 46 -2.52 16.53 -25.51
C GLU A 46 -1.87 17.29 -24.36
N ILE A 47 -0.58 17.14 -24.18
CA ILE A 47 0.20 17.98 -23.27
C ILE A 47 0.50 19.29 -24.01
N VAL A 48 -0.16 20.36 -23.60
CA VAL A 48 -0.09 21.67 -24.26
C VAL A 48 0.97 22.59 -23.62
N GLY A 49 1.41 22.29 -22.40
CA GLY A 49 2.39 23.10 -21.72
C GLY A 49 2.94 22.45 -20.46
N TYR A 50 4.10 22.95 -20.04
CA TYR A 50 4.71 22.66 -18.75
C TYR A 50 4.86 23.95 -17.94
N SER A 51 4.72 23.85 -16.62
CA SER A 51 4.94 24.96 -15.70
C SER A 51 5.63 24.50 -14.42
N ASP A 52 6.34 25.40 -13.78
CA ASP A 52 7.04 25.16 -12.50
C ASP A 52 7.31 26.47 -11.81
N SER A 53 7.33 26.49 -10.46
CA SER A 53 7.58 27.70 -9.68
C SER A 53 9.01 28.21 -9.72
N TYR A 54 9.97 27.33 -10.00
CA TYR A 54 11.40 27.61 -9.84
C TYR A 54 12.18 27.59 -11.15
N LEU A 55 11.64 26.97 -12.19
CA LEU A 55 12.33 26.87 -13.47
C LEU A 55 12.05 28.09 -14.35
N ASN A 56 13.08 28.50 -15.09
CA ASN A 56 12.97 29.54 -16.11
C ASN A 56 13.58 29.03 -17.43
N ILE A 57 12.79 28.21 -18.13
CA ILE A 57 13.14 27.60 -19.41
C ILE A 57 12.11 28.00 -20.46
N SER A 58 12.43 27.82 -21.74
CA SER A 58 11.48 28.10 -22.82
C SER A 58 10.59 26.93 -23.18
N SER A 59 11.09 25.72 -23.01
CA SER A 59 10.35 24.46 -23.30
C SER A 59 10.89 23.31 -22.49
N PHE A 60 10.05 22.25 -22.34
CA PHE A 60 10.43 20.98 -21.77
C PHE A 60 9.87 19.85 -22.66
N MET A 61 10.67 18.84 -23.00
CA MET A 61 10.32 17.76 -23.92
C MET A 61 9.71 18.22 -25.25
N GLY A 62 10.16 19.36 -25.77
CA GLY A 62 9.64 19.94 -27.02
C GLY A 62 8.32 20.71 -26.90
N THR A 63 7.72 20.74 -25.72
CA THR A 63 6.45 21.44 -25.42
C THR A 63 6.74 22.78 -24.72
N PRO A 64 5.99 23.86 -24.98
CA PRO A 64 6.21 25.18 -24.37
C PRO A 64 6.20 25.13 -22.83
N PHE A 65 7.07 25.94 -22.23
CA PHE A 65 7.02 26.21 -20.80
C PHE A 65 6.22 27.49 -20.55
N ILE A 66 5.21 27.38 -19.71
CA ILE A 66 4.30 28.47 -19.37
C ILE A 66 4.64 28.99 -17.99
N LYS A 67 5.01 30.27 -17.89
CA LYS A 67 5.26 30.87 -16.58
C LYS A 67 4.00 30.95 -15.76
N TYR A 68 4.12 30.82 -14.46
CA TYR A 68 3.01 30.87 -13.50
C TYR A 68 2.12 32.12 -13.69
N GLU A 69 2.75 33.29 -13.97
CA GLU A 69 2.04 34.55 -14.16
C GLU A 69 1.06 34.53 -15.36
N ASN A 70 1.31 33.67 -16.34
CA ASN A 70 0.55 33.60 -17.59
C ASN A 70 -0.48 32.45 -17.62
N LEU A 71 -0.65 31.71 -16.53
CA LEU A 71 -1.54 30.54 -16.50
C LEU A 71 -2.99 30.89 -16.70
N ASP A 72 -3.43 32.05 -16.23
CA ASP A 72 -4.81 32.57 -16.38
C ASP A 72 -5.19 32.90 -17.85
N ASN A 73 -4.17 33.13 -18.69
CA ASN A 73 -4.34 33.43 -20.13
C ASN A 73 -3.99 32.24 -21.04
N PHE A 74 -3.61 31.11 -20.45
CA PHE A 74 -3.23 29.92 -21.22
C PHE A 74 -4.41 28.93 -21.29
N ASP A 75 -4.68 28.44 -22.49
CA ASP A 75 -5.83 27.58 -22.73
C ASP A 75 -5.49 26.11 -22.51
N PHE A 76 -6.13 25.49 -21.52
CA PHE A 76 -6.04 24.06 -21.16
C PHE A 76 -7.29 23.64 -20.38
N ASP A 77 -7.53 22.33 -20.37
CA ASP A 77 -8.65 21.75 -19.66
C ASP A 77 -8.29 21.42 -18.22
N TYR A 78 -7.15 20.79 -17.99
CA TYR A 78 -6.67 20.38 -16.68
C TYR A 78 -5.19 20.70 -16.44
N ALA A 79 -4.83 21.06 -15.20
CA ALA A 79 -3.48 21.18 -14.71
C ALA A 79 -3.15 19.99 -13.80
N VAL A 80 -2.24 19.11 -14.23
CA VAL A 80 -1.82 17.93 -13.46
C VAL A 80 -0.57 18.27 -12.67
N ILE A 81 -0.67 18.22 -11.33
CA ILE A 81 0.47 18.42 -10.42
C ILE A 81 1.25 17.11 -10.32
N THR A 82 2.53 17.11 -10.75
CA THR A 82 3.40 15.92 -10.77
C THR A 82 4.39 15.84 -9.61
N ILE A 83 4.23 16.70 -8.61
CA ILE A 83 5.02 16.74 -7.38
C ILE A 83 4.56 15.61 -6.45
N SER A 84 5.49 14.94 -5.78
CA SER A 84 5.16 13.80 -4.89
C SER A 84 5.09 14.14 -3.40
N GLU A 85 5.64 15.29 -3.00
CA GLU A 85 5.64 15.72 -1.59
C GLU A 85 4.33 16.42 -1.25
N ILE A 86 3.54 15.84 -0.36
CA ILE A 86 2.16 16.30 -0.05
C ILE A 86 2.11 17.77 0.37
N ARG A 87 3.04 18.22 1.21
CA ARG A 87 3.09 19.63 1.64
C ARG A 87 3.29 20.56 0.45
N VAL A 88 4.22 20.22 -0.45
CA VAL A 88 4.48 21.01 -1.66
C VAL A 88 3.29 20.94 -2.63
N ILE A 89 2.64 19.79 -2.77
CA ILE A 89 1.39 19.67 -3.54
C ILE A 89 0.34 20.64 -3.01
N HIS A 90 0.16 20.68 -1.68
CA HIS A 90 -0.82 21.58 -1.07
C HIS A 90 -0.49 23.05 -1.30
N GLU A 91 0.76 23.46 -1.11
CA GLU A 91 1.21 24.84 -1.38
C GLU A 91 0.98 25.23 -2.85
N VAL A 92 1.33 24.35 -3.79
CA VAL A 92 1.12 24.56 -5.23
C VAL A 92 -0.37 24.59 -5.58
N TYR A 93 -1.15 23.68 -5.01
CA TYR A 93 -2.60 23.63 -5.22
C TYR A 93 -3.26 24.96 -4.78
N GLU A 94 -2.96 25.45 -3.59
CA GLU A 94 -3.48 26.72 -3.11
C GLU A 94 -2.99 27.92 -3.96
N ALA A 95 -1.75 27.89 -4.44
CA ALA A 95 -1.25 28.91 -5.36
C ALA A 95 -1.99 28.88 -6.71
N LEU A 96 -2.21 27.70 -7.28
CA LEU A 96 -2.90 27.52 -8.56
C LEU A 96 -4.38 27.99 -8.49
N LYS A 97 -5.08 27.80 -7.38
CA LYS A 97 -6.46 28.28 -7.20
C LYS A 97 -6.60 29.79 -7.39
N ASN A 98 -5.54 30.57 -7.18
CA ASN A 98 -5.54 32.00 -7.43
C ASN A 98 -5.42 32.37 -8.93
N LYS A 99 -5.13 31.39 -9.78
CA LYS A 99 -4.90 31.60 -11.23
C LYS A 99 -5.90 30.86 -12.09
N ILE A 100 -6.33 29.66 -11.69
CA ILE A 100 -7.19 28.80 -12.49
C ILE A 100 -8.33 28.23 -11.64
N PRO A 101 -9.48 27.88 -12.25
CA PRO A 101 -10.57 27.27 -11.53
C PRO A 101 -10.15 25.98 -10.82
N GLU A 102 -10.54 25.84 -9.54
CA GLU A 102 -10.18 24.71 -8.69
C GLU A 102 -10.48 23.35 -9.33
N ARG A 103 -11.61 23.19 -10.01
CA ARG A 103 -12.02 21.97 -10.70
C ARG A 103 -11.08 21.52 -11.83
N LYS A 104 -10.17 22.38 -12.27
CA LYS A 104 -9.14 22.05 -13.29
C LYS A 104 -7.84 21.56 -12.70
N ILE A 105 -7.65 21.58 -11.37
CA ILE A 105 -6.39 21.24 -10.69
C ILE A 105 -6.45 19.79 -10.24
N ILE A 106 -5.55 18.97 -10.77
CA ILE A 106 -5.45 17.53 -10.51
C ILE A 106 -4.16 17.20 -9.78
N PRO A 107 -4.19 17.04 -8.44
CA PRO A 107 -3.02 16.65 -7.67
C PRO A 107 -2.79 15.13 -7.78
N PHE A 108 -2.05 14.69 -8.80
CA PHE A 108 -1.88 13.27 -9.16
C PHE A 108 -1.50 12.36 -7.98
N TYR A 109 -0.51 12.74 -7.17
CA TYR A 109 -0.04 11.88 -6.09
C TYR A 109 -0.99 11.74 -4.90
N THR A 110 -1.97 12.60 -4.75
CA THR A 110 -2.97 12.42 -3.70
C THR A 110 -3.91 11.27 -4.02
N TYR A 111 -4.15 11.01 -5.31
CA TYR A 111 -4.87 9.82 -5.78
C TYR A 111 -4.06 8.54 -5.58
N SER A 112 -2.76 8.62 -5.83
CA SER A 112 -1.89 7.46 -5.90
C SER A 112 -1.66 6.71 -4.59
N HIS A 113 -2.21 7.19 -3.48
CA HIS A 113 -1.89 6.65 -2.15
C HIS A 113 -3.12 6.31 -1.30
N ASN A 114 -4.32 6.26 -1.92
CA ASN A 114 -5.53 5.97 -1.18
C ASN A 114 -5.69 4.50 -0.90
N GLU A 115 -5.85 4.20 0.38
CA GLU A 115 -6.34 2.92 0.89
C GLU A 115 -5.92 1.72 0.00
N LYS A 116 -4.61 1.50 -0.12
CA LYS A 116 -4.02 0.46 -1.00
C LYS A 116 -4.69 -0.90 -0.88
N TYR A 117 -5.17 -1.26 0.31
CA TYR A 117 -5.87 -2.52 0.51
C TYR A 117 -7.24 -2.54 -0.18
N LYS A 118 -7.99 -1.43 -0.16
CA LYS A 118 -9.28 -1.34 -0.87
C LYS A 118 -9.07 -1.48 -2.37
N LEU A 119 -8.09 -0.77 -2.89
CA LEU A 119 -7.72 -0.84 -4.27
C LEU A 119 -7.43 -2.27 -4.71
N ARG A 120 -6.64 -3.01 -3.94
CA ARG A 120 -6.32 -4.40 -4.24
C ARG A 120 -7.53 -5.32 -4.16
N MET A 121 -8.41 -5.08 -3.21
CA MET A 121 -9.68 -5.81 -3.13
C MET A 121 -10.61 -5.50 -4.31
N GLU A 122 -10.72 -4.23 -4.72
CA GLU A 122 -11.51 -3.84 -5.89
C GLU A 122 -10.96 -4.45 -7.18
N ASN A 123 -9.62 -4.54 -7.34
CA ASN A 123 -9.00 -5.22 -8.49
C ASN A 123 -9.36 -6.70 -8.56
N ALA A 124 -9.41 -7.36 -7.42
CA ALA A 124 -9.72 -8.77 -7.32
C ALA A 124 -11.22 -9.08 -7.26
N LYS A 125 -12.09 -8.07 -7.30
CA LYS A 125 -13.54 -8.20 -7.05
C LYS A 125 -14.27 -9.16 -7.99
N SER A 126 -13.82 -9.28 -9.23
CA SER A 126 -14.40 -10.22 -10.21
C SER A 126 -13.92 -11.66 -10.05
N GLU A 127 -13.02 -11.93 -9.10
CA GLU A 127 -12.33 -13.20 -8.95
C GLU A 127 -12.81 -13.94 -7.70
N ASN A 128 -12.70 -15.27 -7.73
CA ASN A 128 -12.93 -16.10 -6.55
C ASN A 128 -11.68 -16.05 -5.67
N ILE A 129 -11.62 -15.12 -4.74
CA ILE A 129 -10.49 -14.97 -3.83
C ILE A 129 -10.44 -16.17 -2.89
N GLU A 130 -9.38 -16.97 -2.99
CA GLU A 130 -9.15 -18.15 -2.17
C GLU A 130 -8.29 -17.88 -0.95
N GLY A 131 -7.52 -16.78 -0.96
CA GLY A 131 -6.70 -16.39 0.16
C GLY A 131 -6.31 -14.92 0.21
N VAL A 132 -5.89 -14.50 1.39
CA VAL A 132 -5.42 -13.16 1.68
C VAL A 132 -4.03 -13.25 2.31
N ILE A 133 -3.13 -12.36 1.91
CA ILE A 133 -1.80 -12.21 2.51
C ILE A 133 -1.74 -10.87 3.22
N ILE A 134 -1.26 -10.85 4.45
CA ILE A 134 -1.10 -9.63 5.24
C ILE A 134 0.28 -9.59 5.91
N GLY A 135 0.95 -8.46 5.86
CA GLY A 135 2.24 -8.22 6.46
C GLY A 135 2.80 -6.87 6.04
N ASN A 136 4.09 -6.66 6.25
CA ASN A 136 4.77 -5.42 5.91
C ASN A 136 5.38 -5.42 4.49
N SER A 137 6.38 -4.55 4.25
CA SER A 137 7.04 -4.45 2.93
C SER A 137 7.74 -5.74 2.50
N VAL A 138 8.22 -6.54 3.45
CA VAL A 138 8.89 -7.82 3.13
C VAL A 138 7.92 -8.77 2.46
N SER A 139 6.74 -8.98 3.04
CA SER A 139 5.70 -9.83 2.45
C SER A 139 5.06 -9.22 1.20
N ARG A 140 4.91 -7.89 1.13
CA ARG A 140 4.46 -7.23 -0.09
C ARG A 140 5.33 -7.62 -1.29
N ASP A 141 6.64 -7.64 -1.09
CA ASP A 141 7.62 -7.87 -2.14
C ASP A 141 7.92 -9.36 -2.37
N ALA A 142 7.68 -10.22 -1.38
CA ALA A 142 8.02 -11.63 -1.42
C ALA A 142 6.94 -12.54 -2.02
N PHE A 143 5.66 -12.18 -1.90
CA PHE A 143 4.56 -12.99 -2.42
C PHE A 143 4.05 -12.40 -3.74
N LEU A 144 4.38 -13.08 -4.83
CA LEU A 144 3.91 -12.72 -6.18
C LEU A 144 2.59 -13.45 -6.49
N THR A 145 1.47 -12.79 -6.22
CA THR A 145 0.14 -13.42 -6.33
C THR A 145 -0.18 -13.94 -7.72
N ASN A 146 0.37 -13.34 -8.78
CA ASN A 146 0.21 -13.80 -10.16
C ASN A 146 0.91 -15.15 -10.45
N TYR A 147 1.80 -15.62 -9.57
CA TYR A 147 2.50 -16.89 -9.66
C TYR A 147 2.02 -17.90 -8.61
N MET A 148 0.98 -17.55 -7.85
CA MET A 148 0.34 -18.48 -6.92
C MET A 148 -0.68 -19.34 -7.67
N ASP A 149 -0.71 -20.64 -7.33
CA ASP A 149 -1.65 -21.60 -7.94
C ASP A 149 -3.09 -21.35 -7.50
N LYS A 150 -3.27 -20.71 -6.35
CA LYS A 150 -4.55 -20.26 -5.81
C LYS A 150 -4.68 -18.74 -5.91
N LYS A 151 -5.89 -18.26 -6.01
CA LYS A 151 -6.15 -16.83 -6.13
C LYS A 151 -6.00 -16.12 -4.79
N PHE A 152 -4.90 -15.41 -4.63
CA PHE A 152 -4.60 -14.60 -3.46
C PHE A 152 -4.66 -13.11 -3.74
N VAL A 153 -5.06 -12.35 -2.72
CA VAL A 153 -4.87 -10.90 -2.68
C VAL A 153 -3.81 -10.56 -1.63
N ASN A 154 -2.75 -9.86 -2.05
CA ASN A 154 -1.70 -9.43 -1.13
C ASN A 154 -2.01 -8.03 -0.58
N LEU A 155 -2.50 -7.94 0.65
CA LEU A 155 -2.85 -6.71 1.36
C LEU A 155 -1.68 -6.08 2.12
N SER A 156 -0.49 -6.68 2.04
CA SER A 156 0.70 -6.21 2.75
C SER A 156 1.14 -4.81 2.30
N SER A 157 1.61 -3.99 3.22
CA SER A 157 2.04 -2.61 2.96
C SER A 157 3.31 -2.27 3.72
N GLY A 158 4.10 -1.32 3.21
CA GLY A 158 5.29 -0.84 3.91
C GLY A 158 4.96 -0.32 5.31
N GLY A 159 5.79 -0.68 6.29
CA GLY A 159 5.64 -0.21 7.66
C GLY A 159 4.45 -0.77 8.45
N LEU A 160 3.72 -1.74 7.92
CA LEU A 160 2.54 -2.32 8.57
C LEU A 160 2.93 -3.11 9.83
N ASP A 161 2.31 -2.80 10.95
CA ASP A 161 2.40 -3.55 12.20
C ASP A 161 1.13 -4.38 12.45
N LEU A 162 1.07 -5.10 13.57
CA LEU A 162 -0.06 -5.97 13.92
C LEU A 162 -1.37 -5.22 14.11
N PHE A 163 -1.33 -4.01 14.65
CA PHE A 163 -2.53 -3.20 14.84
C PHE A 163 -3.18 -2.85 13.51
N PHE A 164 -2.39 -2.33 12.57
CA PHE A 164 -2.90 -1.96 11.25
C PHE A 164 -3.22 -3.19 10.39
N ALA A 165 -2.48 -4.29 10.53
CA ALA A 165 -2.82 -5.55 9.89
C ALA A 165 -4.19 -6.06 10.32
N GLN A 166 -4.50 -6.03 11.62
CA GLN A 166 -5.82 -6.39 12.14
C GLN A 166 -6.91 -5.47 11.60
N LYS A 167 -6.68 -4.15 11.57
CA LYS A 167 -7.64 -3.20 11.00
C LYS A 167 -7.94 -3.45 9.53
N ILE A 168 -6.92 -3.69 8.72
CA ILE A 168 -7.09 -4.00 7.29
C ILE A 168 -7.95 -5.25 7.13
N LEU A 169 -7.61 -6.34 7.81
CA LEU A 169 -8.36 -7.59 7.70
C LEU A 169 -9.81 -7.43 8.16
N ASN A 170 -10.04 -6.76 9.30
CA ASN A 170 -11.40 -6.52 9.80
C ASN A 170 -12.23 -5.65 8.85
N ASN A 171 -11.62 -4.64 8.23
CA ASN A 171 -12.28 -3.85 7.20
C ASN A 171 -12.61 -4.70 5.98
N CYS A 172 -11.66 -5.53 5.50
CA CYS A 172 -11.91 -6.41 4.37
C CYS A 172 -13.02 -7.43 4.68
N PHE A 173 -13.03 -8.04 5.84
CA PHE A 173 -14.08 -8.99 6.25
C PHE A 173 -15.46 -8.34 6.35
N ARG A 174 -15.55 -7.04 6.66
CA ARG A 174 -16.79 -6.29 6.72
C ARG A 174 -17.25 -5.82 5.36
N GLU A 175 -16.34 -5.21 4.57
CA GLU A 175 -16.67 -4.48 3.35
C GLU A 175 -16.68 -5.38 2.11
N TYR A 176 -15.89 -6.47 2.11
CA TYR A 176 -15.72 -7.40 0.98
C TYR A 176 -16.13 -8.83 1.34
N LYS A 177 -17.18 -8.98 2.15
CA LYS A 177 -17.63 -10.28 2.63
C LYS A 177 -18.01 -11.25 1.50
N GLU A 178 -18.63 -10.74 0.45
CA GLU A 178 -19.08 -11.56 -0.69
C GLU A 178 -17.90 -12.02 -1.55
N GLU A 179 -16.93 -11.15 -1.77
CA GLU A 179 -15.70 -11.44 -2.52
C GLU A 179 -14.85 -12.47 -1.78
N LEU A 180 -14.83 -12.40 -0.44
CA LEU A 180 -14.08 -13.30 0.43
C LEU A 180 -14.84 -14.58 0.83
N ARG A 181 -16.03 -14.84 0.28
CA ARG A 181 -16.83 -16.05 0.62
C ARG A 181 -16.12 -17.38 0.30
N PHE A 182 -15.18 -17.36 -0.65
CA PHE A 182 -14.35 -18.52 -1.01
C PHE A 182 -12.99 -18.53 -0.32
N CYS A 183 -12.71 -17.55 0.54
CA CYS A 183 -11.44 -17.46 1.23
C CYS A 183 -11.24 -18.65 2.16
N ARG A 184 -10.17 -19.41 1.91
CA ARG A 184 -9.76 -20.61 2.65
C ARG A 184 -8.45 -20.42 3.39
N TYR A 185 -7.69 -19.37 3.04
CA TYR A 185 -6.37 -19.11 3.57
C TYR A 185 -6.21 -17.66 4.00
N VAL A 186 -5.55 -17.45 5.14
CA VAL A 186 -4.98 -16.16 5.52
C VAL A 186 -3.51 -16.38 5.84
N ILE A 187 -2.61 -15.81 5.03
CA ILE A 187 -1.17 -15.83 5.30
C ILE A 187 -0.82 -14.57 6.08
N ILE A 188 -0.24 -14.75 7.26
CA ILE A 188 0.25 -13.64 8.10
C ILE A 188 1.78 -13.73 8.14
N ASP A 189 2.45 -12.74 7.58
CA ASP A 189 3.91 -12.67 7.69
C ASP A 189 4.33 -12.13 9.05
N LEU A 190 5.19 -12.86 9.72
CA LEU A 190 5.72 -12.52 11.03
C LEU A 190 7.01 -11.67 10.97
N TYR A 191 7.36 -11.13 9.81
CA TYR A 191 8.53 -10.28 9.64
C TYR A 191 9.81 -10.92 10.20
N ASN A 192 10.16 -12.08 9.69
CA ASN A 192 11.27 -12.91 10.23
C ASN A 192 11.17 -13.17 11.75
N GLY A 193 9.99 -13.11 12.31
CA GLY A 193 9.71 -13.25 13.74
C GLY A 193 9.68 -11.92 14.52
N PHE A 194 10.04 -10.79 13.94
CA PHE A 194 10.11 -9.49 14.65
C PHE A 194 8.80 -8.70 14.71
N LEU A 195 7.73 -9.17 14.08
CA LEU A 195 6.45 -8.46 14.05
C LEU A 195 5.92 -8.12 15.46
N PHE A 196 6.15 -8.97 16.44
CA PHE A 196 5.72 -8.73 17.82
C PHE A 196 6.51 -7.61 18.52
N ASN A 197 7.73 -7.31 18.08
CA ASN A 197 8.53 -6.22 18.60
C ASN A 197 8.30 -4.91 17.85
N TYR A 198 7.56 -4.96 16.74
CA TYR A 198 7.37 -3.84 15.84
C TYR A 198 6.15 -3.01 16.22
N ASP A 199 6.32 -1.69 16.18
CA ASP A 199 5.27 -0.69 16.38
C ASP A 199 5.56 0.43 15.38
N ALA A 200 4.76 0.52 14.35
CA ALA A 200 4.92 1.46 13.25
C ALA A 200 5.03 2.92 13.72
N SER A 201 4.36 3.25 14.82
CA SER A 201 4.37 4.63 15.37
C SER A 201 5.72 5.08 15.95
N ARG A 202 6.70 4.17 16.04
CA ARG A 202 8.09 4.50 16.44
C ARG A 202 9.00 4.77 15.26
N GLU A 203 8.59 4.41 14.07
CA GLU A 203 9.43 4.42 12.89
C GLU A 203 8.99 5.52 11.93
N LYS A 204 9.96 6.08 11.21
CA LYS A 204 9.63 7.00 10.11
C LYS A 204 8.78 6.35 9.03
N SER A 205 8.85 5.02 8.91
CA SER A 205 8.00 4.21 8.03
C SER A 205 6.50 4.30 8.37
N PHE A 206 6.13 4.83 9.53
CA PHE A 206 4.74 5.14 9.88
C PHE A 206 4.04 6.00 8.82
N PHE A 207 4.81 6.84 8.14
CA PHE A 207 4.33 7.60 7.00
C PHE A 207 3.72 6.73 5.89
N GLU A 208 4.29 5.56 5.61
CA GLU A 208 3.74 4.62 4.63
C GLU A 208 2.41 4.02 5.11
N VAL A 209 2.27 3.78 6.41
CA VAL A 209 1.02 3.29 7.02
C VAL A 209 -0.07 4.35 6.92
N VAL A 210 0.24 5.62 7.24
CA VAL A 210 -0.71 6.74 7.10
C VAL A 210 -1.19 6.87 5.65
N LYS A 211 -0.30 6.75 4.69
CA LYS A 211 -0.64 6.74 3.26
C LYS A 211 -1.53 5.54 2.90
N ALA A 212 -1.24 4.36 3.43
CA ALA A 212 -2.01 3.13 3.14
C ALA A 212 -3.47 3.23 3.60
N PHE A 213 -3.76 4.04 4.61
CA PHE A 213 -5.10 4.24 5.18
C PHE A 213 -5.78 5.56 4.77
N GLY A 214 -5.14 6.38 3.95
CA GLY A 214 -5.79 7.60 3.45
C GLY A 214 -5.94 8.74 4.44
N GLY A 215 -5.24 8.74 5.60
CA GLY A 215 -5.19 9.95 6.43
C GLY A 215 -5.33 9.84 7.95
N GLY A 216 -5.55 10.98 8.57
CA GLY A 216 -5.27 11.28 9.96
C GLY A 216 -6.13 10.61 11.04
N ASP A 217 -7.33 10.11 10.74
CA ASP A 217 -8.21 9.53 11.76
C ASP A 217 -7.59 8.29 12.41
N ILE A 218 -6.77 7.55 11.66
CA ILE A 218 -6.05 6.36 12.13
C ILE A 218 -4.88 6.68 13.05
N ILE A 219 -4.26 7.85 12.89
CA ILE A 219 -3.12 8.28 13.71
C ILE A 219 -3.51 8.38 15.17
N GLU A 220 -4.76 8.77 15.48
CA GLU A 220 -5.24 8.91 16.84
C GLU A 220 -5.55 7.58 17.53
N GLU A 221 -5.82 6.51 16.76
CA GLU A 221 -6.27 5.25 17.28
C GLU A 221 -5.15 4.30 17.71
N HIS A 222 -3.92 4.52 17.23
CA HIS A 222 -2.75 3.75 17.64
C HIS A 222 -1.85 4.53 18.59
N ASN A 223 -0.78 3.89 19.07
CA ASN A 223 0.21 4.43 20.01
C ASN A 223 0.94 5.71 19.54
N PHE A 224 0.53 6.36 18.48
CA PHE A 224 1.24 7.46 17.83
C PHE A 224 1.50 8.64 18.80
N LYS A 225 0.48 9.08 19.54
CA LYS A 225 0.66 10.14 20.55
C LYS A 225 1.63 9.76 21.67
N LYS A 226 1.62 8.48 22.06
CA LYS A 226 2.50 7.92 23.10
C LYS A 226 3.94 7.83 22.61
N ASN A 227 4.14 7.48 21.35
CA ASN A 227 5.45 7.22 20.78
C ASN A 227 6.04 8.39 19.98
N LYS A 228 5.36 9.54 19.89
CA LYS A 228 5.83 10.71 19.14
C LYS A 228 7.26 11.17 19.49
N GLN A 229 7.71 10.88 20.70
CA GLN A 229 9.08 11.17 21.14
C GLN A 229 10.15 10.42 20.32
N TYR A 230 9.83 9.26 19.76
CA TYR A 230 10.74 8.47 18.91
C TYR A 230 10.86 9.06 17.51
N LEU A 231 9.80 9.72 17.04
CA LEU A 231 9.75 10.39 15.74
C LEU A 231 10.32 11.81 15.78
N GLY A 232 10.39 12.41 16.98
CA GLY A 232 10.66 13.84 17.16
C GLY A 232 9.41 14.70 16.96
N LYS A 233 9.37 15.82 17.68
CA LYS A 233 8.19 16.71 17.69
C LYS A 233 7.88 17.27 16.31
N ASP A 234 8.89 17.77 15.62
CA ASP A 234 8.72 18.42 14.32
C ASP A 234 8.26 17.44 13.25
N PHE A 235 8.82 16.21 13.26
CA PHE A 235 8.39 15.16 12.35
C PHE A 235 6.96 14.70 12.62
N TYR A 236 6.57 14.62 13.90
CA TYR A 236 5.19 14.32 14.29
C TYR A 236 4.20 15.36 13.77
N GLU A 237 4.50 16.65 13.98
CA GLU A 237 3.65 17.76 13.53
C GLU A 237 3.55 17.80 12.01
N MET A 238 4.66 17.55 11.32
CA MET A 238 4.69 17.44 9.86
C MET A 238 3.78 16.32 9.34
N LEU A 239 3.89 15.11 9.88
CA LEU A 239 3.05 13.98 9.48
C LEU A 239 1.56 14.25 9.68
N TRP A 240 1.21 14.89 10.81
CA TRP A 240 -0.17 15.26 11.09
C TRP A 240 -0.71 16.25 10.07
N GLN A 241 0.07 17.29 9.77
CA GLN A 241 -0.31 18.29 8.76
C GLN A 241 -0.43 17.66 7.38
N GLU A 242 0.50 16.83 6.97
CA GLU A 242 0.46 16.14 5.68
C GLU A 242 -0.75 15.22 5.54
N ALA A 243 -1.10 14.48 6.59
CA ALA A 243 -2.27 13.61 6.58
C ALA A 243 -3.58 14.40 6.43
N ALA A 244 -3.70 15.53 7.14
CA ALA A 244 -4.85 16.42 7.03
C ALA A 244 -4.96 17.06 5.64
N GLN A 245 -3.85 17.57 5.11
CA GLN A 245 -3.79 18.16 3.76
C GLN A 245 -4.14 17.16 2.67
N LYS A 246 -3.63 15.92 2.77
CA LYS A 246 -3.94 14.86 1.82
C LYS A 246 -5.44 14.56 1.79
N LYS A 247 -6.06 14.38 2.96
CA LYS A 247 -7.51 14.11 3.08
C LYS A 247 -8.36 15.23 2.46
N ASP A 248 -7.92 16.49 2.59
CA ASP A 248 -8.60 17.63 2.00
C ASP A 248 -8.48 17.65 0.47
N LEU A 249 -7.28 17.41 -0.06
CA LEU A 249 -7.04 17.36 -1.50
C LEU A 249 -7.80 16.22 -2.21
N GLN A 250 -7.89 15.06 -1.59
CA GLN A 250 -8.56 13.88 -2.15
C GLN A 250 -10.05 14.09 -2.40
N LYS A 251 -10.71 14.89 -1.60
CA LYS A 251 -12.14 15.19 -1.73
C LYS A 251 -12.48 16.09 -2.91
N LYS A 252 -11.48 16.65 -3.58
CA LYS A 252 -11.65 17.74 -4.54
C LYS A 252 -11.62 17.32 -6.01
N VAL A 253 -11.28 16.08 -6.30
CA VAL A 253 -11.22 15.58 -7.69
C VAL A 253 -12.15 14.41 -7.86
N ALA A 254 -12.94 14.41 -8.92
CA ALA A 254 -13.82 13.30 -9.26
C ALA A 254 -13.03 12.15 -9.92
N ASP A 255 -13.35 10.91 -9.55
CA ASP A 255 -12.70 9.70 -10.08
C ASP A 255 -12.84 9.60 -11.61
N GLU A 256 -13.96 10.08 -12.15
CA GLU A 256 -14.23 10.11 -13.60
C GLU A 256 -13.20 10.96 -14.36
N ILE A 257 -12.81 12.12 -13.80
CA ILE A 257 -11.79 13.00 -14.42
C ILE A 257 -10.43 12.29 -14.44
N PHE A 258 -10.10 11.59 -13.37
CA PHE A 258 -8.85 10.83 -13.30
C PHE A 258 -8.81 9.70 -14.34
N LEU A 259 -9.91 8.97 -14.49
CA LEU A 259 -10.07 7.93 -15.51
C LEU A 259 -9.97 8.50 -16.94
N ASP A 260 -10.59 9.66 -17.20
CA ASP A 260 -10.52 10.33 -18.49
C ASP A 260 -9.12 10.82 -18.84
N LEU A 261 -8.34 11.26 -17.85
CA LEU A 261 -6.97 11.73 -18.06
C LEU A 261 -5.98 10.60 -18.30
N PHE A 262 -6.09 9.50 -17.55
CA PHE A 262 -5.09 8.45 -17.51
C PHE A 262 -5.53 7.13 -18.15
N GLY A 263 -6.82 6.92 -18.40
CA GLY A 263 -7.37 5.72 -19.06
C GLY A 263 -7.29 4.46 -18.23
N TYR A 264 -6.69 4.56 -17.07
CA TYR A 264 -6.61 3.51 -16.09
C TYR A 264 -7.52 3.87 -14.92
N GLU A 265 -8.25 2.92 -14.47
CA GLU A 265 -8.46 2.94 -13.06
C GLU A 265 -7.05 2.88 -12.46
N TYR A 266 -6.71 3.76 -11.55
CA TYR A 266 -5.41 3.82 -10.85
C TYR A 266 -4.89 2.44 -10.36
N LYS A 267 -5.75 1.48 -10.28
CA LYS A 267 -5.65 0.09 -9.90
C LYS A 267 -4.51 -0.68 -10.60
N GLU A 268 -4.41 -0.53 -11.92
CA GLU A 268 -3.48 -1.33 -12.73
C GLU A 268 -2.03 -0.85 -12.57
N MET A 269 -1.82 0.43 -12.28
CA MET A 269 -0.49 1.04 -12.22
C MET A 269 0.35 0.65 -11.00
N GLU A 270 -0.28 0.39 -9.84
CA GLU A 270 0.45 0.02 -8.62
C GLU A 270 0.98 -1.42 -8.70
N GLU A 271 0.24 -2.33 -9.32
CA GLU A 271 0.67 -3.73 -9.46
C GLU A 271 1.83 -3.88 -10.43
N GLU A 272 1.80 -3.21 -11.58
CA GLU A 272 2.93 -3.20 -12.51
C GLU A 272 4.19 -2.61 -11.89
N ARG A 273 4.07 -1.52 -11.14
CA ARG A 273 5.20 -0.86 -10.49
C ARG A 273 5.89 -1.75 -9.45
N ILE A 274 5.14 -2.55 -8.70
CA ILE A 274 5.68 -3.48 -7.70
C ILE A 274 6.41 -4.64 -8.39
N GLN A 275 5.89 -5.14 -9.51
CA GLN A 275 6.44 -6.30 -10.22
C GLN A 275 7.73 -5.98 -10.99
N TYR A 276 7.89 -4.76 -11.53
CA TYR A 276 9.00 -4.43 -12.43
C TYR A 276 10.18 -3.72 -11.78
N SER A 277 10.05 -3.14 -10.60
CA SER A 277 11.05 -2.20 -10.07
C SER A 277 12.24 -2.84 -9.34
N ARG A 278 12.32 -4.19 -9.20
CA ARG A 278 13.28 -4.82 -8.29
C ARG A 278 14.07 -6.00 -8.85
N TRP A 279 14.37 -5.96 -10.15
CA TRP A 279 15.20 -7.00 -10.79
C TRP A 279 16.68 -6.95 -10.38
N GLU A 280 17.17 -5.81 -9.92
CA GLU A 280 18.58 -5.59 -9.61
C GLU A 280 18.87 -5.78 -8.12
N CYS A 281 19.96 -6.50 -7.85
CA CYS A 281 20.56 -6.52 -6.52
C CYS A 281 21.26 -5.19 -6.31
N ILE A 282 20.81 -4.37 -5.37
CA ILE A 282 21.60 -3.23 -4.93
C ILE A 282 22.72 -3.78 -4.05
N ASN A 283 23.97 -3.72 -4.55
CA ASN A 283 25.16 -3.90 -3.74
C ASN A 283 25.27 -2.73 -2.76
N THR A 284 24.54 -2.79 -1.68
CA THR A 284 24.85 -1.96 -0.53
C THR A 284 25.87 -2.74 0.30
N ASP A 285 27.15 -2.40 0.13
CA ASP A 285 28.23 -2.75 1.07
C ASP A 285 28.03 -2.10 2.45
N GLU A 286 26.89 -1.46 2.67
CA GLU A 286 26.48 -0.99 3.97
C GLU A 286 25.99 -2.20 4.77
N ASP A 287 26.94 -2.77 5.50
CA ASP A 287 26.69 -3.61 6.66
C ASP A 287 25.97 -2.77 7.73
N ASN A 288 24.75 -2.39 7.44
CA ASN A 288 23.83 -1.80 8.40
C ASN A 288 23.42 -2.91 9.34
N GLY A 289 24.34 -3.20 10.28
CA GLY A 289 24.10 -4.14 11.36
C GLY A 289 22.72 -3.87 11.93
N ILE A 290 21.79 -4.82 11.78
CA ILE A 290 20.43 -4.69 12.26
C ILE A 290 20.49 -4.56 13.77
N SER A 291 20.44 -3.34 14.28
CA SER A 291 20.37 -3.08 15.72
C SER A 291 18.96 -3.38 16.21
N ILE A 292 18.78 -4.55 16.81
CA ILE A 292 17.49 -4.97 17.34
C ILE A 292 17.38 -4.54 18.80
N LYS A 293 16.58 -3.53 19.06
CA LYS A 293 16.18 -3.14 20.41
C LYS A 293 14.88 -3.84 20.78
N ILE A 294 14.89 -4.59 21.87
CA ILE A 294 13.71 -5.30 22.37
C ILE A 294 12.83 -4.38 23.23
N HIS A 295 11.55 -4.29 22.88
CA HIS A 295 10.55 -3.45 23.52
C HIS A 295 9.49 -4.31 24.22
N ASN A 296 9.74 -4.72 25.46
CA ASN A 296 8.89 -5.67 26.18
C ASN A 296 7.41 -5.29 26.24
N LYS A 297 7.08 -4.00 26.48
CA LYS A 297 5.69 -3.53 26.50
C LYS A 297 4.99 -3.69 25.16
N THR A 298 5.70 -3.42 24.07
CA THR A 298 5.17 -3.62 22.70
C THR A 298 4.93 -5.10 22.44
N ILE A 299 5.83 -5.96 22.89
CA ILE A 299 5.68 -7.40 22.72
C ILE A 299 4.45 -7.90 23.47
N ASP A 300 4.21 -7.47 24.71
CA ASP A 300 3.04 -7.84 25.47
C ASP A 300 1.74 -7.38 24.75
N GLU A 301 1.71 -6.13 24.30
CA GLU A 301 0.60 -5.56 23.56
C GLU A 301 0.34 -6.32 22.24
N ASN A 302 1.40 -6.58 21.48
CA ASN A 302 1.30 -7.27 20.20
C ASN A 302 0.93 -8.76 20.33
N ILE A 303 1.29 -9.42 21.42
CA ILE A 303 0.81 -10.77 21.71
C ILE A 303 -0.72 -10.79 21.88
N GLU A 304 -1.28 -9.83 22.59
CA GLU A 304 -2.74 -9.74 22.76
C GLU A 304 -3.44 -9.33 21.45
N LEU A 305 -2.88 -8.38 20.70
CA LEU A 305 -3.37 -8.03 19.36
C LEU A 305 -3.36 -9.24 18.42
N PHE A 306 -2.30 -10.03 18.44
CA PHE A 306 -2.19 -11.22 17.59
C PHE A 306 -3.24 -12.28 17.95
N LYS A 307 -3.47 -12.52 19.23
CA LYS A 307 -4.56 -13.41 19.69
C LYS A 307 -5.93 -12.91 19.23
N SER A 308 -6.15 -11.60 19.34
CA SER A 308 -7.38 -10.97 18.84
C SER A 308 -7.52 -11.14 17.33
N LEU A 309 -6.47 -10.88 16.56
CA LEU A 309 -6.45 -11.06 15.10
C LEU A 309 -6.81 -12.50 14.70
N ILE A 310 -6.19 -13.49 15.32
CA ILE A 310 -6.50 -14.91 15.07
C ILE A 310 -7.98 -15.20 15.38
N ASN A 311 -8.50 -14.65 16.48
CA ASN A 311 -9.90 -14.81 16.82
C ASN A 311 -10.84 -14.13 15.81
N ASP A 312 -10.51 -12.92 15.34
CA ASP A 312 -11.30 -12.20 14.32
C ASP A 312 -11.41 -13.00 13.02
N ILE A 313 -10.31 -13.63 12.57
CA ILE A 313 -10.31 -14.49 11.39
C ILE A 313 -11.24 -15.70 11.60
N TYR A 314 -11.19 -16.36 12.76
CA TYR A 314 -12.08 -17.48 13.05
C TYR A 314 -13.55 -17.08 13.21
N MET A 315 -13.81 -15.88 13.72
CA MET A 315 -15.18 -15.33 13.79
C MET A 315 -15.74 -15.03 12.40
N PHE A 316 -14.90 -14.58 11.47
CA PHE A 316 -15.31 -14.40 10.09
C PHE A 316 -15.61 -15.74 9.40
N ASN A 317 -14.68 -16.71 9.49
CA ASN A 317 -14.88 -18.07 8.98
C ASN A 317 -13.93 -19.05 9.67
N ASN A 318 -14.46 -19.93 10.49
CA ASN A 318 -13.68 -20.90 11.27
C ASN A 318 -13.03 -22.03 10.44
N LYS A 319 -13.33 -22.10 9.14
CA LYS A 319 -12.69 -23.04 8.20
C LYS A 319 -11.44 -22.48 7.57
N ILE A 320 -11.13 -21.21 7.76
CA ILE A 320 -9.92 -20.61 7.21
C ILE A 320 -8.69 -21.28 7.85
N LYS A 321 -7.75 -21.66 6.99
CA LYS A 321 -6.42 -22.11 7.37
C LYS A 321 -5.54 -20.88 7.53
N ILE A 322 -5.08 -20.60 8.75
CA ILE A 322 -4.19 -19.49 9.04
C ILE A 322 -2.75 -19.99 8.89
N VAL A 323 -2.00 -19.36 8.01
CA VAL A 323 -0.62 -19.74 7.71
C VAL A 323 0.31 -18.61 8.15
N LEU A 324 1.09 -18.87 9.17
CA LEU A 324 2.14 -17.95 9.62
C LEU A 324 3.36 -18.11 8.73
N SER A 325 3.90 -17.02 8.22
CA SER A 325 5.09 -17.02 7.38
C SER A 325 6.27 -16.34 8.08
N LEU A 326 7.42 -16.96 7.99
CA LEU A 326 8.71 -16.42 8.45
C LEU A 326 9.63 -16.32 7.23
N ILE A 327 9.56 -15.17 6.55
CA ILE A 327 10.38 -14.88 5.36
C ILE A 327 11.81 -14.61 5.82
N PRO A 328 12.83 -15.23 5.21
CA PRO A 328 14.21 -15.09 5.65
C PRO A 328 14.79 -13.72 5.28
N TRP A 329 15.69 -13.22 6.11
CA TRP A 329 16.58 -12.12 5.77
C TRP A 329 17.95 -12.68 5.37
N TYR A 330 18.65 -12.02 4.47
CA TYR A 330 19.95 -12.45 3.99
C TYR A 330 20.96 -12.58 5.15
N GLU A 331 21.58 -13.77 5.27
CA GLU A 331 22.56 -14.12 6.31
C GLU A 331 22.16 -13.78 7.75
N PHE A 332 20.86 -13.69 8.03
CA PHE A 332 20.39 -13.43 9.37
C PHE A 332 20.43 -14.71 10.22
N HIS A 333 21.19 -14.68 11.32
CA HIS A 333 21.25 -15.74 12.32
C HIS A 333 20.97 -15.18 13.71
N GLU A 334 19.94 -15.70 14.38
CA GLU A 334 19.53 -15.25 15.73
C GLU A 334 20.67 -15.29 16.75
N ASP A 335 21.58 -16.25 16.63
CA ASP A 335 22.70 -16.45 17.56
C ASP A 335 23.67 -15.25 17.60
N ASN A 336 23.70 -14.44 16.56
CA ASN A 336 24.56 -13.26 16.47
C ASN A 336 24.08 -12.09 17.34
N TYR A 337 22.86 -12.14 17.88
CA TYR A 337 22.19 -10.99 18.54
C TYR A 337 22.02 -11.15 20.06
N GLY A 338 22.54 -12.23 20.65
CA GLY A 338 22.67 -12.38 22.10
C GLY A 338 21.42 -12.80 22.88
N ASN A 339 21.49 -12.70 24.21
CA ASN A 339 20.48 -13.27 25.12
C ASN A 339 19.09 -12.61 25.02
N ALA A 340 19.04 -11.30 24.73
CA ALA A 340 17.78 -10.58 24.64
C ALA A 340 16.89 -11.09 23.49
N LEU A 341 17.53 -11.43 22.35
CA LEU A 341 16.81 -11.98 21.21
C LEU A 341 16.37 -13.43 21.49
N ARG A 342 17.22 -14.24 22.11
CA ARG A 342 16.83 -15.61 22.50
C ARG A 342 15.61 -15.62 23.44
N GLU A 343 15.57 -14.73 24.42
CA GLU A 343 14.42 -14.63 25.33
C GLU A 343 13.16 -14.14 24.57
N TYR A 344 13.32 -13.19 23.67
CA TYR A 344 12.23 -12.74 22.79
C TYR A 344 11.67 -13.91 21.97
N THR A 345 12.52 -14.63 21.24
CA THR A 345 12.14 -15.79 20.42
C THR A 345 11.45 -16.86 21.26
N ARG A 346 11.98 -17.16 22.47
CA ARG A 346 11.35 -18.09 23.39
C ARG A 346 9.94 -17.67 23.79
N ARG A 347 9.69 -16.39 24.04
CA ARG A 347 8.36 -15.86 24.37
C ARG A 347 7.39 -16.01 23.19
N ILE A 348 7.84 -15.67 22.00
CA ILE A 348 7.01 -15.76 20.79
C ILE A 348 6.69 -17.22 20.48
N ASN A 349 7.67 -18.12 20.50
CA ASN A 349 7.44 -19.55 20.29
C ASN A 349 6.47 -20.15 21.32
N LYS A 350 6.53 -19.72 22.57
CA LYS A 350 5.54 -20.11 23.59
C LYS A 350 4.13 -19.64 23.22
N CYS A 351 3.98 -18.39 22.77
CA CYS A 351 2.69 -17.86 22.34
C CYS A 351 2.15 -18.64 21.13
N LEU A 352 2.98 -18.84 20.10
CA LEU A 352 2.61 -19.57 18.89
C LEU A 352 2.25 -21.03 19.22
N GLY A 353 3.03 -21.72 20.06
CA GLY A 353 2.72 -23.08 20.50
C GLY A 353 1.38 -23.19 21.22
N GLN A 354 1.00 -22.21 22.03
CA GLN A 354 -0.31 -22.17 22.67
C GLN A 354 -1.46 -21.97 21.66
N LEU A 355 -1.20 -21.23 20.57
CA LEU A 355 -2.19 -21.00 19.51
C LEU A 355 -2.30 -22.18 18.53
N GLN A 356 -1.21 -22.91 18.28
CA GLN A 356 -1.19 -24.12 17.43
C GLN A 356 -2.08 -25.26 17.97
N LEU A 357 -2.43 -25.22 19.25
CA LEU A 357 -3.45 -26.11 19.81
C LEU A 357 -4.86 -25.82 19.26
N LYS A 358 -5.05 -24.67 18.61
CA LYS A 358 -6.25 -24.35 17.85
C LYS A 358 -6.14 -24.97 16.46
N GLN A 359 -7.20 -25.61 16.02
CA GLN A 359 -7.26 -26.20 14.68
C GLN A 359 -7.03 -25.15 13.60
N ASN A 360 -6.39 -25.55 12.49
CA ASN A 360 -6.14 -24.73 11.28
C ASN A 360 -5.06 -23.62 11.39
N LEU A 361 -4.15 -23.69 12.35
CA LEU A 361 -2.98 -22.81 12.40
C LEU A 361 -1.72 -23.54 11.96
N TYR A 362 -1.10 -23.08 10.87
CA TYR A 362 0.09 -23.64 10.22
C TYR A 362 1.26 -22.66 10.27
N CYS A 363 2.49 -23.13 10.08
CA CYS A 363 3.68 -22.28 10.08
C CYS A 363 4.63 -22.64 8.94
N MET A 364 4.90 -21.71 8.05
CA MET A 364 5.94 -21.78 7.00
C MET A 364 7.18 -21.05 7.50
N ASP A 365 8.19 -21.77 7.92
CA ASP A 365 9.46 -21.19 8.38
C ASP A 365 10.55 -21.37 7.33
N PHE A 366 10.87 -20.30 6.61
CA PHE A 366 11.91 -20.28 5.58
C PHE A 366 13.27 -19.74 6.10
N ARG A 367 13.42 -19.43 7.39
CA ARG A 367 14.64 -18.81 7.94
C ARG A 367 15.88 -19.66 7.79
N ASN A 368 15.72 -20.99 7.74
CA ASN A 368 16.81 -21.94 7.52
C ASN A 368 16.85 -22.51 6.10
N ASP A 369 16.11 -21.93 5.16
CA ASP A 369 16.13 -22.32 3.75
C ASP A 369 17.41 -21.81 3.06
N ASP A 370 17.84 -22.49 1.99
CA ASP A 370 19.03 -22.10 1.22
C ASP A 370 18.93 -20.70 0.62
N ILE A 371 17.72 -20.20 0.41
CA ILE A 371 17.47 -18.83 -0.02
C ILE A 371 18.15 -17.79 0.91
N ASN A 372 18.23 -18.07 2.20
CA ASN A 372 18.85 -17.19 3.18
C ASN A 372 20.34 -16.87 2.86
N LYS A 373 21.03 -17.75 2.15
CA LYS A 373 22.47 -17.62 1.85
C LYS A 373 22.75 -17.07 0.45
N GLU A 374 21.73 -16.96 -0.39
CA GLU A 374 21.90 -16.63 -1.81
C GLU A 374 21.67 -15.15 -2.06
N ARG A 375 22.73 -14.36 -2.02
CA ARG A 375 22.70 -12.89 -2.19
C ARG A 375 21.99 -12.45 -3.47
N ALA A 376 22.12 -13.20 -4.55
CA ALA A 376 21.51 -12.90 -5.84
C ALA A 376 19.96 -12.90 -5.83
N LEU A 377 19.35 -13.43 -4.75
CA LEU A 377 17.91 -13.48 -4.56
C LEU A 377 17.35 -12.29 -3.74
N TYR A 378 18.22 -11.39 -3.30
CA TYR A 378 17.83 -10.26 -2.47
C TYR A 378 18.03 -8.91 -3.16
N TYR A 379 17.11 -8.00 -2.91
CA TYR A 379 17.24 -6.60 -3.24
C TYR A 379 18.14 -5.88 -2.22
N ASN A 380 17.88 -6.11 -0.94
CA ASN A 380 18.70 -5.69 0.20
C ASN A 380 18.68 -6.79 1.27
N ASN A 381 19.24 -6.55 2.44
CA ASN A 381 19.34 -7.59 3.49
C ASN A 381 18.01 -8.14 4.00
N GLN A 382 16.89 -7.44 3.78
CA GLN A 382 15.57 -7.83 4.28
C GLN A 382 14.57 -8.21 3.17
N HIS A 383 14.73 -7.67 1.97
CA HIS A 383 13.76 -7.83 0.90
C HIS A 383 14.30 -8.71 -0.22
N LEU A 384 13.51 -9.68 -0.61
CA LEU A 384 13.77 -10.47 -1.81
C LEU A 384 13.62 -9.58 -3.06
N ASN A 385 14.45 -9.83 -4.07
CA ASN A 385 14.21 -9.33 -5.41
C ASN A 385 13.19 -10.22 -6.14
N THR A 386 12.85 -9.91 -7.38
CA THR A 386 11.85 -10.67 -8.13
C THR A 386 12.20 -12.15 -8.24
N ARG A 387 13.47 -12.51 -8.42
CA ARG A 387 13.91 -13.92 -8.51
C ARG A 387 13.71 -14.65 -7.18
N GLY A 388 14.09 -14.00 -6.08
CA GLY A 388 13.88 -14.55 -4.74
C GLY A 388 12.39 -14.69 -4.42
N ALA A 389 11.57 -13.71 -4.80
CA ALA A 389 10.13 -13.75 -4.63
C ALA A 389 9.47 -14.88 -5.45
N MET A 390 9.89 -15.11 -6.71
CA MET A 390 9.44 -16.25 -7.52
C MET A 390 9.78 -17.59 -6.86
N TYR A 391 11.03 -17.72 -6.37
CA TYR A 391 11.46 -18.92 -5.67
C TYR A 391 10.64 -19.18 -4.40
N LEU A 392 10.43 -18.14 -3.58
CA LEU A 392 9.61 -18.24 -2.38
C LEU A 392 8.16 -18.60 -2.71
N THR A 393 7.56 -17.93 -3.68
CA THR A 393 6.18 -18.17 -4.10
C THR A 393 5.98 -19.62 -4.56
N TYR A 394 6.92 -20.19 -5.30
CA TYR A 394 6.90 -21.61 -5.66
C TYR A 394 6.89 -22.54 -4.44
N LYS A 395 7.71 -22.25 -3.42
CA LYS A 395 7.72 -23.03 -2.17
C LYS A 395 6.42 -22.90 -1.38
N VAL A 396 5.84 -21.70 -1.39
CA VAL A 396 4.53 -21.44 -0.76
C VAL A 396 3.44 -22.28 -1.43
N ASN A 397 3.41 -22.33 -2.76
CA ASN A 397 2.44 -23.17 -3.48
C ASN A 397 2.53 -24.64 -3.04
N LYS A 398 3.75 -25.19 -2.98
CA LYS A 398 3.96 -26.57 -2.51
C LYS A 398 3.47 -26.79 -1.07
N TYR A 399 3.79 -25.86 -0.17
CA TYR A 399 3.36 -25.95 1.20
C TYR A 399 1.82 -25.92 1.34
N LEU A 400 1.14 -25.07 0.55
CA LEU A 400 -0.32 -25.03 0.54
C LEU A 400 -0.94 -26.33 0.01
N GLU A 401 -0.31 -27.00 -0.97
CA GLU A 401 -0.72 -28.32 -1.45
C GLU A 401 -0.58 -29.38 -0.34
N GLU A 402 0.53 -29.38 0.40
CA GLU A 402 0.77 -30.30 1.51
C GLU A 402 -0.33 -30.15 2.61
N ILE A 403 -0.63 -28.90 2.99
CA ILE A 403 -1.74 -28.62 3.95
C ILE A 403 -3.10 -29.16 3.46
N GLU A 404 -3.34 -29.18 2.15
CA GLU A 404 -4.57 -29.72 1.59
C GLU A 404 -4.62 -31.25 1.63
N MET A 405 -3.49 -31.90 1.38
CA MET A 405 -3.39 -33.36 1.44
C MET A 405 -3.57 -33.88 2.86
N ASP A 406 -2.98 -33.23 3.85
CA ASP A 406 -3.12 -33.61 5.26
C ASP A 406 -4.53 -33.40 5.83
N SER A 407 -5.36 -32.64 5.13
CA SER A 407 -6.72 -32.31 5.55
C SER A 407 -7.79 -33.24 4.95
N LYS A 408 -7.39 -34.15 4.05
CA LYS A 408 -8.24 -35.19 3.45
C LYS A 408 -8.12 -36.50 4.21
#